data_eea9dd736406c58688117793587925b4
#
_entry.id   eea9dd736406c58688117793587925b4
#
_cell.length_a   1.000
_cell.length_b   1.000
_cell.length_c   1.000
_cell.angle_alpha   90.00
_cell.angle_beta   90.00
_cell.angle_gamma   90.00
#
_symmetry.space_group_name_H-M   'P 1'
#
loop_
_entity.id
_entity.type
_entity.pdbx_description
1 polymer ?
#
loop_
_entity_poly.entity_id
_entity_poly.type
_entity_poly.pdbx_seq_one_letter_code
_entity_poly.pdbx_strand_id
1 'polypeptide(L)'
;MLLLASASPARRRLLEQAAIPHRVRVSGVDEDAIQHPEPTQLVQRLAQAKATAVSQALAAAAGGQPPISAVLGCDSLLTFEGEVFGKPAHAAEAMARWRRMAGGWAELHTGHCLLAGDQEFLATVTTRVQ
;
A
#
# COMPACT_ATOMS: atom_id res chain seq x y z
N MET A 1 14.66 3.83 -12.70
CA MET A 1 14.59 3.21 -11.36
C MET A 1 13.19 3.38 -10.77
N LEU A 2 12.66 2.36 -10.15
CA LEU A 2 11.36 2.39 -9.48
C LEU A 2 11.49 3.00 -8.09
N LEU A 3 10.56 3.85 -7.70
CA LEU A 3 10.43 4.37 -6.34
C LEU A 3 9.21 3.74 -5.66
N LEU A 4 9.44 3.04 -4.56
CA LEU A 4 8.37 2.43 -3.76
C LEU A 4 7.90 3.44 -2.70
N ALA A 5 6.68 3.90 -2.82
CA ALA A 5 6.04 4.83 -1.90
C ALA A 5 5.37 4.06 -0.75
N SER A 6 6.18 3.36 0.05
CA SER A 6 5.67 2.51 1.12
C SER A 6 6.71 2.31 2.21
N ALA A 7 6.24 2.19 3.45
CA ALA A 7 7.07 1.84 4.59
C ALA A 7 7.10 0.31 4.84
N SER A 8 6.40 -0.49 4.04
CA SER A 8 6.25 -1.93 4.28
C SER A 8 7.54 -2.72 3.98
N PRO A 9 8.14 -3.38 4.98
CA PRO A 9 9.30 -4.25 4.73
C PRO A 9 8.98 -5.45 3.83
N ALA A 10 7.75 -5.95 3.88
CA ALA A 10 7.33 -7.09 3.06
C ALA A 10 7.33 -6.74 1.58
N ARG A 11 6.79 -5.57 1.22
CA ARG A 11 6.78 -5.10 -0.17
C ARG A 11 8.18 -4.85 -0.70
N ARG A 12 9.04 -4.28 0.13
CA ARG A 12 10.45 -4.06 -0.19
C ARG A 12 11.15 -5.38 -0.49
N ARG A 13 10.91 -6.41 0.33
CA ARG A 13 11.48 -7.75 0.12
C ARG A 13 10.99 -8.40 -1.17
N LEU A 14 9.73 -8.21 -1.54
CA LEU A 14 9.20 -8.72 -2.79
C LEU A 14 9.95 -8.15 -4.00
N LEU A 15 10.23 -6.85 -4.00
CA LEU A 15 10.99 -6.21 -5.07
C LEU A 15 12.43 -6.71 -5.10
N GLU A 16 13.05 -6.90 -3.95
CA GLU A 16 14.40 -7.45 -3.82
C GLU A 16 14.46 -8.88 -4.38
N GLN A 17 13.50 -9.74 -4.03
CA GLN A 17 13.41 -11.11 -4.52
C GLN A 17 13.19 -11.17 -6.03
N ALA A 18 12.44 -10.23 -6.58
CA ALA A 18 12.20 -10.14 -8.02
C ALA A 18 13.38 -9.50 -8.77
N ALA A 19 14.44 -9.10 -8.06
CA ALA A 19 15.60 -8.42 -8.62
C ALA A 19 15.24 -7.11 -9.34
N ILE A 20 14.23 -6.39 -8.85
CA ILE A 20 13.82 -5.10 -9.39
C ILE A 20 14.56 -3.99 -8.64
N PRO A 21 15.46 -3.23 -9.30
CA PRO A 21 16.11 -2.10 -8.67
C PRO A 21 15.09 -1.05 -8.23
N HIS A 22 15.18 -0.63 -6.96
CA HIS A 22 14.21 0.32 -6.42
C HIS A 22 14.82 1.15 -5.29
N ARG A 23 14.14 2.25 -4.99
CA ARG A 23 14.35 3.05 -3.78
C ARG A 23 13.05 3.13 -3.02
N VAL A 24 13.11 3.50 -1.74
CA VAL A 24 11.95 3.61 -0.86
C VAL A 24 11.81 5.04 -0.38
N ARG A 25 10.60 5.56 -0.41
CA ARG A 25 10.25 6.84 0.18
C ARG A 25 8.86 6.76 0.80
N VAL A 26 8.75 7.09 2.09
CA VAL A 26 7.46 7.12 2.79
C VAL A 26 6.68 8.35 2.34
N SER A 27 5.38 8.17 2.07
CA SER A 27 4.54 9.22 1.48
C SER A 27 4.13 10.33 2.46
N GLY A 28 3.97 10.01 3.73
CA GLY A 28 3.46 10.96 4.72
C GLY A 28 1.97 11.30 4.56
N VAL A 29 1.23 10.55 3.76
CA VAL A 29 -0.20 10.78 3.53
C VAL A 29 -0.99 10.53 4.82
N ASP A 30 -1.95 11.42 5.11
CA ASP A 30 -2.93 11.21 6.17
C ASP A 30 -3.98 10.21 5.70
N GLU A 31 -3.79 8.96 6.07
CA GLU A 31 -4.66 7.86 5.65
C GLU A 31 -6.08 7.99 6.20
N ASP A 32 -6.24 8.60 7.38
CA ASP A 32 -7.55 8.78 8.01
C ASP A 32 -8.42 9.78 7.25
N ALA A 33 -7.84 10.67 6.46
CA ALA A 33 -8.57 11.61 5.63
C ALA A 33 -9.22 10.96 4.40
N ILE A 34 -8.82 9.73 4.06
CA ILE A 34 -9.32 9.01 2.89
C ILE A 34 -10.30 7.94 3.36
N GLN A 35 -11.56 8.06 2.93
CA GLN A 35 -12.64 7.15 3.33
C GLN A 35 -13.36 6.61 2.11
N HIS A 36 -13.80 5.36 2.21
CA HIS A 36 -14.68 4.73 1.24
C HIS A 36 -15.37 3.52 1.86
N PRO A 37 -16.68 3.28 1.57
CA PRO A 37 -17.39 2.13 2.13
C PRO A 37 -16.91 0.77 1.60
N GLU A 38 -16.34 0.74 0.40
CA GLU A 38 -15.84 -0.49 -0.21
C GLU A 38 -14.34 -0.65 0.06
N PRO A 39 -13.90 -1.73 0.77
CA PRO A 39 -12.48 -1.92 1.10
C PRO A 39 -11.57 -2.00 -0.13
N THR A 40 -12.03 -2.63 -1.22
CA THR A 40 -11.27 -2.73 -2.46
C THR A 40 -11.02 -1.37 -3.10
N GLN A 41 -11.99 -0.48 -3.03
CA GLN A 41 -11.86 0.90 -3.52
C GLN A 41 -11.01 1.75 -2.58
N LEU A 42 -11.15 1.55 -1.28
CA LEU A 42 -10.37 2.28 -0.29
C LEU A 42 -8.87 2.02 -0.44
N VAL A 43 -8.44 0.76 -0.56
CA VAL A 43 -7.01 0.44 -0.74
C VAL A 43 -6.47 1.00 -2.04
N GLN A 44 -7.27 1.04 -3.10
CA GLN A 44 -6.86 1.63 -4.36
C GLN A 44 -6.68 3.14 -4.25
N ARG A 45 -7.59 3.83 -3.58
CA ARG A 45 -7.49 5.28 -3.32
C ARG A 45 -6.30 5.63 -2.44
N LEU A 46 -6.04 4.82 -1.41
CA LEU A 46 -4.87 5.00 -0.55
C LEU A 46 -3.58 4.79 -1.33
N ALA A 47 -3.51 3.75 -2.16
CA ALA A 47 -2.35 3.51 -3.03
C ALA A 47 -2.11 4.67 -3.99
N GLN A 48 -3.17 5.19 -4.60
CA GLN A 48 -3.11 6.33 -5.51
C GLN A 48 -2.62 7.59 -4.80
N ALA A 49 -3.16 7.88 -3.60
CA ALA A 49 -2.75 9.03 -2.81
C ALA A 49 -1.27 8.97 -2.43
N LYS A 50 -0.78 7.81 -2.04
CA LYS A 50 0.63 7.61 -1.68
C LYS A 50 1.55 7.81 -2.89
N ALA A 51 1.21 7.21 -4.01
CA ALA A 51 1.99 7.35 -5.24
C ALA A 51 2.03 8.81 -5.72
N THR A 52 0.87 9.48 -5.71
CA THR A 52 0.75 10.88 -6.13
C THR A 52 1.56 11.81 -5.23
N ALA A 53 1.46 11.65 -3.90
CA ALA A 53 2.19 12.48 -2.95
C ALA A 53 3.71 12.36 -3.14
N VAL A 54 4.22 11.15 -3.33
CA VAL A 54 5.65 10.91 -3.55
C VAL A 54 6.08 11.45 -4.92
N SER A 55 5.26 11.27 -5.95
CA SER A 55 5.54 11.80 -7.29
C SER A 55 5.64 13.33 -7.28
N GLN A 56 4.73 14.00 -6.58
CA GLN A 56 4.76 15.45 -6.42
C GLN A 56 5.98 15.93 -5.65
N ALA A 57 6.37 15.21 -4.61
CA ALA A 57 7.57 15.53 -3.81
C ALA A 57 8.84 15.38 -4.64
N LEU A 58 8.90 14.40 -5.52
CA LEU A 58 10.03 14.23 -6.45
C LEU A 58 10.13 15.38 -7.44
N ALA A 59 9.01 15.82 -7.99
CA ALA A 59 8.99 16.94 -8.91
C ALA A 59 9.47 18.23 -8.25
N ALA A 60 9.12 18.44 -6.97
CA ALA A 60 9.54 19.61 -6.20
C ALA A 60 11.03 19.57 -5.81
N ALA A 61 11.61 18.38 -5.68
CA ALA A 61 13.00 18.15 -5.29
C ALA A 61 13.93 17.99 -6.50
N ALA A 62 13.63 18.63 -7.62
CA ALA A 62 14.38 18.50 -8.87
C ALA A 62 15.86 18.84 -8.71
N GLY A 63 16.72 18.01 -9.27
CA GLY A 63 18.18 18.21 -9.37
C GLY A 63 18.99 17.27 -8.50
N GLY A 64 19.97 16.60 -9.08
CA GLY A 64 20.97 15.79 -8.38
C GLY A 64 20.53 14.41 -7.93
N GLN A 65 19.31 13.99 -8.20
CA GLN A 65 18.83 12.65 -7.88
C GLN A 65 18.89 11.72 -9.09
N PRO A 66 19.11 10.39 -8.89
CA PRO A 66 18.99 9.45 -9.99
C PRO A 66 17.60 9.53 -10.62
N PRO A 67 17.48 9.35 -11.94
CA PRO A 67 16.18 9.41 -12.58
C PRO A 67 15.25 8.31 -12.07
N ILE A 68 14.05 8.70 -11.67
CA ILE A 68 12.98 7.78 -11.28
C ILE A 68 12.05 7.63 -12.48
N SER A 69 11.88 6.42 -12.96
CA SER A 69 11.03 6.11 -14.12
C SER A 69 9.59 5.83 -13.73
N ALA A 70 9.36 5.37 -12.49
CA ALA A 70 8.03 5.03 -12.03
C ALA A 70 7.94 5.14 -10.50
N VAL A 71 6.73 5.43 -10.00
CA VAL A 71 6.41 5.46 -8.57
C VAL A 71 5.32 4.44 -8.31
N LEU A 72 5.54 3.54 -7.37
CA LEU A 72 4.57 2.52 -6.98
C LEU A 72 4.03 2.82 -5.58
N GLY A 73 2.74 3.06 -5.48
CA GLY A 73 2.01 3.15 -4.22
C GLY A 73 1.22 1.88 -3.96
N CYS A 74 1.18 1.44 -2.72
CA CYS A 74 0.44 0.26 -2.31
C CYS A 74 -0.21 0.50 -0.96
N ASP A 75 -1.35 -0.15 -0.74
CA ASP A 75 -1.97 -0.22 0.58
C ASP A 75 -2.74 -1.52 0.73
N SER A 76 -2.87 -2.01 1.97
CA SER A 76 -3.57 -3.26 2.26
C SER A 76 -4.52 -3.11 3.42
N LEU A 77 -5.68 -3.77 3.34
CA LEU A 77 -6.65 -3.87 4.42
C LEU A 77 -7.12 -5.31 4.55
N LEU A 78 -7.29 -5.76 5.79
CA LEU A 78 -7.85 -7.07 6.10
C LEU A 78 -9.33 -6.91 6.45
N THR A 79 -10.19 -7.75 5.88
CA THR A 79 -11.61 -7.81 6.24
C THR A 79 -11.98 -9.19 6.76
N PHE A 80 -12.84 -9.23 7.77
CA PHE A 80 -13.36 -10.45 8.36
C PHE A 80 -14.80 -10.22 8.81
N GLU A 81 -15.71 -11.06 8.34
CA GLU A 81 -17.14 -10.94 8.65
C GLU A 81 -17.70 -9.53 8.39
N GLY A 82 -17.28 -8.91 7.29
CA GLY A 82 -17.73 -7.58 6.93
C GLY A 82 -17.08 -6.43 7.68
N GLU A 83 -16.19 -6.73 8.64
CA GLU A 83 -15.47 -5.73 9.41
C GLU A 83 -14.07 -5.49 8.82
N VAL A 84 -13.69 -4.22 8.74
CA VAL A 84 -12.37 -3.82 8.23
C VAL A 84 -11.39 -3.72 9.40
N PHE A 85 -10.28 -4.44 9.29
CA PHE A 85 -9.17 -4.37 10.25
C PHE A 85 -8.00 -3.63 9.62
N GLY A 86 -7.72 -2.44 10.10
CA GLY A 86 -6.48 -1.75 9.80
C GLY A 86 -5.33 -2.30 10.64
N LYS A 87 -4.21 -1.58 10.65
CA LYS A 87 -3.05 -1.96 11.45
C LYS A 87 -3.42 -1.97 12.94
N PRO A 88 -3.10 -3.04 13.69
CA PRO A 88 -3.42 -3.08 15.12
C PRO A 88 -2.62 -2.03 15.89
N ALA A 89 -3.26 -1.43 16.90
CA ALA A 89 -2.64 -0.37 17.71
C ALA A 89 -1.59 -0.93 18.68
N HIS A 90 -1.77 -2.19 19.14
CA HIS A 90 -0.86 -2.87 20.07
C HIS A 90 -1.02 -4.38 19.99
N ALA A 91 -0.11 -5.10 20.66
CA ALA A 91 -0.06 -6.57 20.61
C ALA A 91 -1.34 -7.25 21.11
N ALA A 92 -1.95 -6.73 22.17
CA ALA A 92 -3.18 -7.31 22.72
C ALA A 92 -4.34 -7.23 21.72
N GLU A 93 -4.46 -6.16 20.97
CA GLU A 93 -5.45 -6.02 19.91
C GLU A 93 -5.20 -7.01 18.77
N ALA A 94 -3.94 -7.17 18.37
CA ALA A 94 -3.56 -8.15 17.34
C ALA A 94 -3.92 -9.56 17.77
N MET A 95 -3.64 -9.94 19.04
CA MET A 95 -3.98 -11.26 19.56
C MET A 95 -5.49 -11.49 19.63
N ALA A 96 -6.26 -10.49 20.04
CA ALA A 96 -7.71 -10.57 20.09
C ALA A 96 -8.30 -10.79 18.67
N ARG A 97 -7.77 -10.12 17.66
CA ARG A 97 -8.15 -10.31 16.26
C ARG A 97 -7.81 -11.72 15.76
N TRP A 98 -6.63 -12.23 16.10
CA TRP A 98 -6.21 -13.57 15.75
C TRP A 98 -7.15 -14.63 16.32
N ARG A 99 -7.51 -14.50 17.60
CA ARG A 99 -8.44 -15.42 18.25
C ARG A 99 -9.81 -15.39 17.60
N ARG A 100 -10.30 -14.22 17.26
CA ARG A 100 -11.60 -14.03 16.60
C ARG A 100 -11.62 -14.67 15.20
N MET A 101 -10.53 -14.55 14.46
CA MET A 101 -10.44 -15.04 13.09
C MET A 101 -10.04 -16.52 13.00
N ALA A 102 -9.60 -17.12 14.11
CA ALA A 102 -9.12 -18.50 14.12
C ALA A 102 -10.18 -19.48 13.58
N GLY A 103 -9.79 -20.30 12.60
CA GLY A 103 -10.69 -21.24 11.94
C GLY A 103 -11.63 -20.65 10.90
N GLY A 104 -11.62 -19.34 10.72
CA GLY A 104 -12.43 -18.64 9.71
C GLY A 104 -11.61 -18.20 8.50
N TRP A 105 -12.30 -17.59 7.54
CA TRP A 105 -11.68 -17.01 6.34
C TRP A 105 -11.73 -15.49 6.43
N ALA A 106 -10.59 -14.87 6.22
CA ALA A 106 -10.47 -13.43 6.05
C ALA A 106 -10.08 -13.10 4.61
N GLU A 107 -10.23 -11.83 4.22
CA GLU A 107 -9.79 -11.35 2.93
C GLU A 107 -8.77 -10.23 3.11
N LEU A 108 -7.63 -10.35 2.43
CA LEU A 108 -6.63 -9.30 2.36
C LEU A 108 -6.76 -8.59 1.01
N HIS A 109 -7.13 -7.32 1.04
CA HIS A 109 -7.24 -6.49 -0.15
C HIS A 109 -5.99 -5.61 -0.27
N THR A 110 -5.35 -5.63 -1.43
CA THR A 110 -4.17 -4.80 -1.69
C THR A 110 -4.40 -3.98 -2.94
N GLY A 111 -4.33 -2.67 -2.78
CA GLY A 111 -4.40 -1.71 -3.88
C GLY A 111 -3.01 -1.36 -4.37
N HIS A 112 -2.89 -1.14 -5.67
CA HIS A 112 -1.65 -0.76 -6.34
C HIS A 112 -1.92 0.43 -7.25
N CYS A 113 -1.00 1.40 -7.23
CA CYS A 113 -0.99 2.51 -8.18
C CYS A 113 0.43 2.69 -8.70
N LEU A 114 0.62 2.51 -10.00
CA LEU A 114 1.89 2.73 -10.66
C LEU A 114 1.77 3.99 -11.52
N LEU A 115 2.59 4.99 -11.21
CA LEU A 115 2.70 6.21 -12.01
C LEU A 115 3.98 6.16 -12.82
N ALA A 116 3.86 6.20 -14.14
CA ALA A 116 4.98 6.13 -15.07
C ALA A 116 4.79 7.16 -16.18
N GLY A 117 5.51 8.27 -16.11
CA GLY A 117 5.30 9.40 -17.01
C GLY A 117 3.88 9.97 -16.87
N ASP A 118 3.13 10.03 -17.97
CA ASP A 118 1.74 10.48 -17.99
C ASP A 118 0.75 9.37 -17.70
N GLN A 119 1.22 8.13 -17.53
CA GLN A 119 0.37 6.96 -17.39
C GLN A 119 0.13 6.60 -15.93
N GLU A 120 -1.07 6.15 -15.64
CA GLU A 120 -1.48 5.66 -14.33
C GLU A 120 -2.08 4.26 -14.48
N PHE A 121 -1.56 3.32 -13.72
CA PHE A 121 -2.05 1.95 -13.69
C PHE A 121 -2.58 1.64 -12.29
N LEU A 122 -3.83 1.24 -12.21
CA LEU A 122 -4.49 0.89 -10.96
C LEU A 122 -4.87 -0.58 -10.96
N ALA A 123 -4.60 -1.26 -9.86
CA ALA A 123 -5.00 -2.65 -9.68
C ALA A 123 -5.31 -2.94 -8.21
N THR A 124 -6.30 -3.77 -7.98
CA THR A 124 -6.62 -4.27 -6.64
C THR A 124 -6.64 -5.79 -6.67
N VAL A 125 -5.95 -6.40 -5.73
CA VAL A 125 -5.88 -7.86 -5.59
C VAL A 125 -6.49 -8.24 -4.24
N THR A 126 -7.34 -9.26 -4.23
CA THR A 126 -7.92 -9.81 -3.01
C THR A 126 -7.42 -11.23 -2.81
N THR A 127 -6.86 -11.50 -1.64
CA THR A 127 -6.36 -12.82 -1.24
C THR A 127 -7.17 -13.32 -0.06
N ARG A 128 -7.68 -14.55 -0.14
CA ARG A 128 -8.36 -15.19 0.97
C ARG A 128 -7.32 -15.83 1.91
N VAL A 129 -7.49 -15.61 3.20
CA VAL A 129 -6.56 -16.04 4.23
C VAL A 129 -7.32 -16.79 5.32
N GLN A 130 -6.76 -17.91 5.76
CA GLN A 130 -7.36 -18.71 6.83
C GLN A 130 -6.47 -18.76 8.07
#